data_13022909ff15414b65d56b9d91b435c3
#
_entry.id   13022909ff15414b65d56b9d91b435c3
#
_cell.length_a   1.000
_cell.length_b   1.000
_cell.length_c   1.000
_cell.angle_alpha   90.00
_cell.angle_beta   90.00
_cell.angle_gamma   90.00
#
_symmetry.space_group_name_H-M   'P 1'
#
loop_
_entity.id
_entity.type
_entity.pdbx_description
1 polymer ?
#
loop_
_entity_poly.entity_id
_entity_poly.type
_entity_poly.pdbx_seq_one_letter_code
_entity_poly.pdbx_strand_id
1 'polypeptide(L)'
;LNTGLENIKNKSFNYIIMSHTLQTLRFPNLILSEMLRIGEKCIVTFPNFGYWRVRLSLLFKGEMPVTKDLNHQWYDTPNIHFFTYRDFETLCKKEGINILKRDFVGSNHSTVLRKINPNLFAQTAVYLLSGA
;
A
#
# COMPACT_ATOMS: atom_id res chain seq x y z
N LEU A 1 -5.28 10.27 14.41
CA LEU A 1 -3.99 10.53 13.73
C LEU A 1 -3.93 11.90 13.05
N ASN A 2 -5.08 12.54 12.76
CA ASN A 2 -5.09 13.85 12.09
C ASN A 2 -4.56 15.00 12.96
N THR A 3 -4.63 14.89 14.27
CA THR A 3 -4.30 15.98 15.19
C THR A 3 -2.81 16.14 15.51
N GLY A 4 -1.95 15.24 15.08
CA GLY A 4 -0.51 15.29 15.40
C GLY A 4 0.38 15.86 14.29
N LEU A 5 -0.06 15.86 13.04
CA LEU A 5 0.77 16.27 11.89
C LEU A 5 0.61 17.78 11.56
N GLU A 6 -0.50 18.38 11.94
CA GLU A 6 -0.81 19.79 11.64
C GLU A 6 0.23 20.77 12.17
N ASN A 7 0.86 20.46 13.28
CA ASN A 7 1.88 21.31 13.91
C ASN A 7 3.28 21.16 13.30
N ILE A 8 3.47 20.23 12.38
CA ILE A 8 4.75 19.99 11.72
C ILE A 8 4.87 20.88 10.48
N LYS A 9 5.99 21.61 10.38
CA LYS A 9 6.27 22.49 9.24
C LYS A 9 6.40 21.68 7.94
N ASN A 10 6.07 22.31 6.82
CA ASN A 10 6.25 21.73 5.51
C ASN A 10 7.72 21.36 5.26
N LYS A 11 7.94 20.19 4.63
CA LYS A 11 9.27 19.69 4.24
C LYS A 11 10.27 19.61 5.41
N SER A 12 9.77 19.25 6.60
CA SER A 12 10.61 19.06 7.79
C SER A 12 11.43 17.77 7.76
N PHE A 13 11.06 16.82 6.91
CA PHE A 13 11.72 15.53 6.79
C PHE A 13 12.12 15.24 5.35
N ASN A 14 13.33 14.68 5.14
CA ASN A 14 13.74 14.24 3.81
C ASN A 14 12.96 12.99 3.36
N TYR A 15 12.72 12.06 4.28
CA TYR A 15 11.96 10.84 4.04
C TYR A 15 10.96 10.58 5.15
N ILE A 16 9.79 10.10 4.77
CA ILE A 16 8.79 9.56 5.69
C ILE A 16 8.47 8.13 5.26
N ILE A 17 8.36 7.24 6.23
CA ILE A 17 8.09 5.82 5.97
C ILE A 17 6.73 5.46 6.56
N MET A 18 5.86 4.89 5.74
CA MET A 18 4.60 4.28 6.14
C MET A 18 4.63 2.80 5.75
N SER A 19 4.90 1.94 6.72
CA SER A 19 5.00 0.51 6.49
C SER A 19 3.73 -0.21 6.97
N HIS A 20 3.06 -0.90 6.05
CA HIS A 20 1.86 -1.71 6.32
C HIS A 20 0.77 -1.01 7.16
N THR A 21 0.64 0.30 7.01
CA THR A 21 -0.28 1.13 7.80
C THR A 21 -1.42 1.69 6.95
N LEU A 22 -1.18 1.91 5.67
CA LEU A 22 -2.15 2.59 4.78
C LEU A 22 -3.54 1.94 4.80
N GLN A 23 -3.59 0.62 4.79
CA GLN A 23 -4.83 -0.17 4.80
C GLN A 23 -5.58 -0.14 6.14
N THR A 24 -4.95 0.35 7.20
CA THR A 24 -5.55 0.46 8.54
C THR A 24 -6.08 1.86 8.85
N LEU A 25 -5.78 2.82 7.99
CA LEU A 25 -6.18 4.21 8.16
C LEU A 25 -7.62 4.44 7.71
N ARG A 26 -8.37 5.24 8.45
CA ARG A 26 -9.74 5.59 8.07
C ARG A 26 -9.80 6.47 6.82
N PHE A 27 -8.85 7.39 6.66
CA PHE A 27 -8.75 8.32 5.53
C PHE A 27 -7.33 8.31 4.95
N PRO A 28 -6.97 7.26 4.19
CA PRO A 28 -5.60 7.09 3.70
C PRO A 28 -5.14 8.19 2.75
N ASN A 29 -6.03 8.72 1.91
CA ASN A 29 -5.72 9.82 1.00
C ASN A 29 -5.31 11.10 1.74
N LEU A 30 -6.00 11.46 2.81
CA LEU A 30 -5.67 12.64 3.61
C LEU A 30 -4.31 12.48 4.31
N ILE A 31 -4.04 11.30 4.85
CA ILE A 31 -2.76 11.04 5.52
C ILE A 31 -1.61 11.05 4.51
N LEU A 32 -1.78 10.48 3.32
CA LEU A 32 -0.78 10.56 2.25
C LEU A 32 -0.46 12.00 1.87
N SER A 33 -1.48 12.85 1.70
CA SER A 33 -1.29 14.26 1.40
C SER A 33 -0.52 14.99 2.50
N GLU A 34 -0.85 14.74 3.77
CA GLU A 34 -0.14 15.31 4.91
C GLU A 34 1.32 14.83 4.99
N MET A 35 1.56 13.53 4.76
CA MET A 35 2.93 13.00 4.73
C MET A 35 3.77 13.64 3.64
N LEU A 36 3.20 13.88 2.46
CA LEU A 36 3.89 14.55 1.35
C LEU A 36 4.01 16.07 1.57
N ARG A 37 3.19 16.65 2.44
CA ARG A 37 3.35 18.04 2.88
C ARG A 37 4.56 18.20 3.80
N ILE A 38 4.68 17.32 4.81
CA ILE A 38 5.73 17.41 5.83
C ILE A 38 7.06 16.78 5.41
N GLY A 39 7.05 15.83 4.47
CA GLY A 39 8.23 15.17 3.92
C GLY A 39 8.49 15.53 2.46
N GLU A 40 9.75 15.45 2.04
CA GLU A 40 10.11 15.58 0.62
C GLU A 40 9.72 14.33 -0.16
N LYS A 41 9.96 13.17 0.43
CA LYS A 41 9.65 11.85 -0.15
C LYS A 41 8.96 10.96 0.88
N CYS A 42 8.10 10.08 0.40
CA CYS A 42 7.39 9.13 1.23
C CYS A 42 7.60 7.71 0.70
N ILE A 43 8.01 6.80 1.57
CA ILE A 43 8.05 5.37 1.27
C ILE A 43 6.80 4.73 1.86
N VAL A 44 6.00 4.09 1.00
CA VAL A 44 4.75 3.43 1.41
C VAL A 44 4.83 1.96 1.05
N THR A 45 4.49 1.10 2.00
CA THR A 45 4.36 -0.33 1.76
C THR A 45 2.99 -0.83 2.21
N PHE A 46 2.41 -1.74 1.45
CA PHE A 46 1.12 -2.34 1.76
C PHE A 46 0.98 -3.73 1.12
N PRO A 47 0.14 -4.62 1.69
CA PRO A 47 -0.17 -5.90 1.08
C PRO A 47 -1.01 -5.72 -0.17
N ASN A 48 -0.67 -6.44 -1.24
CA ASN A 48 -1.41 -6.42 -2.49
C ASN A 48 -2.55 -7.45 -2.45
N PHE A 49 -3.78 -6.99 -2.34
CA PHE A 49 -4.97 -7.86 -2.34
C PHE A 49 -5.23 -8.55 -3.70
N GLY A 50 -4.58 -8.08 -4.76
CA GLY A 50 -4.62 -8.72 -6.09
C GLY A 50 -3.74 -9.96 -6.24
N TYR A 51 -2.99 -10.37 -5.22
CA TYR A 51 -2.12 -11.54 -5.24
C TYR A 51 -2.91 -12.82 -5.58
N TRP A 52 -2.33 -13.71 -6.40
CA TRP A 52 -3.05 -14.85 -6.94
C TRP A 52 -3.65 -15.80 -5.88
N ARG A 53 -2.98 -16.00 -4.74
CA ARG A 53 -3.53 -16.83 -3.65
C ARG A 53 -4.79 -16.23 -3.04
N VAL A 54 -4.84 -14.90 -2.92
CA VAL A 54 -6.03 -14.17 -2.47
C VAL A 54 -7.18 -14.39 -3.44
N ARG A 55 -6.90 -14.23 -4.75
CA ARG A 55 -7.90 -14.46 -5.80
C ARG A 55 -8.43 -15.88 -5.81
N LEU A 56 -7.55 -16.88 -5.70
CA LEU A 56 -7.95 -18.30 -5.68
C LEU A 56 -8.75 -18.66 -4.44
N SER A 57 -8.40 -18.11 -3.27
CA SER A 57 -9.19 -18.32 -2.05
C SER A 57 -10.62 -17.83 -2.22
N LEU A 58 -10.79 -16.60 -2.73
CA LEU A 58 -12.10 -16.03 -2.99
C LEU A 58 -12.86 -16.79 -4.09
N LEU A 59 -12.17 -17.18 -5.18
CA LEU A 59 -12.79 -17.85 -6.32
C LEU A 59 -13.27 -19.26 -5.99
N PHE A 60 -12.41 -20.08 -5.33
CA PHE A 60 -12.69 -21.51 -5.12
C PHE A 60 -13.28 -21.81 -3.75
N LYS A 61 -12.87 -21.10 -2.71
CA LYS A 61 -13.39 -21.32 -1.35
C LYS A 61 -14.53 -20.38 -0.99
N GLY A 62 -14.60 -19.19 -1.62
CA GLY A 62 -15.55 -18.15 -1.24
C GLY A 62 -15.30 -17.59 0.17
N GLU A 63 -14.07 -17.71 0.67
CA GLU A 63 -13.66 -17.27 2.00
C GLU A 63 -12.58 -16.20 1.92
N MET A 64 -12.58 -15.27 2.88
CA MET A 64 -11.53 -14.27 2.99
C MET A 64 -10.19 -14.95 3.26
N PRO A 65 -9.14 -14.61 2.48
CA PRO A 65 -7.86 -15.28 2.59
C PRO A 65 -7.14 -14.92 3.90
N VAL A 66 -6.53 -15.91 4.51
CA VAL A 66 -5.52 -15.73 5.56
C VAL A 66 -4.17 -16.13 4.96
N THR A 67 -3.29 -15.16 4.80
CA THR A 67 -1.96 -15.34 4.21
C THR A 67 -0.88 -14.79 5.15
N LYS A 68 0.38 -14.92 4.77
CA LYS A 68 1.48 -14.38 5.58
C LYS A 68 1.38 -12.85 5.79
N ASP A 69 0.94 -12.12 4.77
CA ASP A 69 0.81 -10.66 4.82
C ASP A 69 -0.60 -10.21 5.23
N LEU A 70 -1.59 -11.10 5.14
CA LEU A 70 -2.96 -10.94 5.63
C LEU A 70 -3.21 -12.01 6.70
N ASN A 71 -2.53 -11.90 7.83
CA ASN A 71 -2.45 -12.93 8.85
C ASN A 71 -3.57 -12.90 9.91
N HIS A 72 -4.59 -12.09 9.68
CA HIS A 72 -5.74 -11.95 10.57
C HIS A 72 -6.99 -12.59 9.97
N GLN A 73 -7.89 -13.01 10.83
CA GLN A 73 -9.25 -13.37 10.41
C GLN A 73 -10.03 -12.10 10.05
N TRP A 74 -11.11 -12.26 9.29
CA TRP A 74 -11.90 -11.11 8.83
C TRP A 74 -12.51 -10.27 9.98
N TYR A 75 -12.72 -10.88 11.16
CA TYR A 75 -13.34 -10.24 12.32
C TYR A 75 -12.33 -9.63 13.31
N ASP A 76 -11.05 -9.96 13.23
CA ASP A 76 -10.00 -9.45 14.13
C ASP A 76 -8.89 -8.66 13.40
N THR A 77 -9.08 -8.44 12.12
CA THR A 77 -8.10 -7.71 11.30
C THR A 77 -8.13 -6.21 11.57
N PRO A 78 -6.96 -5.57 11.72
CA PRO A 78 -6.87 -4.11 11.75
C PRO A 78 -7.05 -3.50 10.36
N ASN A 79 -7.03 -4.30 9.29
CA ASN A 79 -7.16 -3.83 7.91
C ASN A 79 -8.62 -3.49 7.61
N ILE A 80 -8.90 -2.23 7.37
CA ILE A 80 -10.23 -1.73 6.99
C ILE A 80 -10.37 -1.47 5.50
N HIS A 81 -9.26 -1.38 4.77
CA HIS A 81 -9.22 -1.23 3.33
C HIS A 81 -8.48 -2.39 2.68
N PHE A 82 -9.13 -3.03 1.70
CA PHE A 82 -8.53 -4.04 0.84
C PHE A 82 -8.42 -3.45 -0.56
N PHE A 83 -7.20 -3.32 -1.05
CA PHE A 83 -6.94 -2.74 -2.36
C PHE A 83 -5.73 -3.37 -3.03
N THR A 84 -5.67 -3.23 -4.34
CA THR A 84 -4.55 -3.68 -5.15
C THR A 84 -3.57 -2.53 -5.41
N TYR A 85 -2.38 -2.83 -5.91
CA TYR A 85 -1.45 -1.77 -6.28
C TYR A 85 -2.03 -0.88 -7.41
N ARG A 86 -2.88 -1.43 -8.28
CA ARG A 86 -3.53 -0.63 -9.34
C ARG A 86 -4.50 0.40 -8.78
N ASP A 87 -5.24 0.04 -7.73
CA ASP A 87 -6.12 0.98 -7.04
C ASP A 87 -5.30 2.11 -6.41
N PHE A 88 -4.16 1.76 -5.81
CA PHE A 88 -3.24 2.74 -5.24
C PHE A 88 -2.65 3.69 -6.30
N GLU A 89 -2.21 3.18 -7.44
CA GLU A 89 -1.72 4.02 -8.54
C GLU A 89 -2.81 4.93 -9.11
N THR A 90 -4.05 4.45 -9.16
CA THR A 90 -5.20 5.27 -9.56
C THR A 90 -5.45 6.40 -8.56
N LEU A 91 -5.34 6.11 -7.26
CA LEU A 91 -5.42 7.14 -6.22
C LEU A 91 -4.29 8.17 -6.37
N CYS A 92 -3.04 7.73 -6.53
CA CYS A 92 -1.91 8.62 -6.73
C CYS A 92 -2.13 9.57 -7.93
N LYS A 93 -2.61 9.03 -9.04
CA LYS A 93 -2.93 9.83 -10.23
C LYS A 93 -4.03 10.85 -9.96
N LYS A 94 -5.08 10.46 -9.25
CA LYS A 94 -6.20 11.35 -8.88
C LYS A 94 -5.75 12.48 -7.96
N GLU A 95 -4.90 12.19 -6.99
CA GLU A 95 -4.40 13.16 -6.01
C GLU A 95 -3.16 13.95 -6.49
N GLY A 96 -2.70 13.71 -7.72
CA GLY A 96 -1.51 14.39 -8.27
C GLY A 96 -0.19 13.99 -7.60
N ILE A 97 -0.13 12.80 -7.03
CA ILE A 97 1.06 12.27 -6.34
C ILE A 97 2.00 11.64 -7.38
N ASN A 98 3.26 12.03 -7.36
CA ASN A 98 4.27 11.48 -8.26
C ASN A 98 4.85 10.17 -7.70
N ILE A 99 4.78 9.11 -8.49
CA ILE A 99 5.43 7.83 -8.20
C ILE A 99 6.84 7.87 -8.77
N LEU A 100 7.85 8.00 -7.91
CA LEU A 100 9.27 8.06 -8.31
C LEU A 100 9.83 6.68 -8.58
N LYS A 101 9.46 5.69 -7.75
CA LYS A 101 9.91 4.31 -7.87
C LYS A 101 8.85 3.38 -7.31
N ARG A 102 8.77 2.20 -7.90
CA ARG A 102 7.95 1.10 -7.40
C ARG A 102 8.75 -0.19 -7.37
N ASP A 103 8.51 -1.00 -6.37
CA ASP A 103 9.06 -2.34 -6.26
C ASP A 103 8.01 -3.29 -5.71
N PHE A 104 8.14 -4.57 -6.02
CA PHE A 104 7.18 -5.59 -5.67
C PHE A 104 7.88 -6.77 -5.03
N VAL A 105 7.45 -7.13 -3.84
CA VAL A 105 8.01 -8.20 -3.03
C VAL A 105 7.07 -9.40 -3.02
N GLY A 106 7.62 -10.59 -3.14
CA GLY A 106 6.87 -11.85 -3.05
C GLY A 106 7.80 -12.98 -2.66
N SER A 107 7.29 -13.94 -1.89
CA SER A 107 8.13 -14.92 -1.19
C SER A 107 8.69 -16.04 -2.06
N ASN A 108 8.03 -16.48 -3.14
CA ASN A 108 8.40 -17.76 -3.80
C ASN A 108 8.30 -17.78 -5.32
N HIS A 109 8.15 -16.64 -5.98
CA HIS A 109 8.04 -16.60 -7.43
C HIS A 109 9.27 -15.96 -8.06
N SER A 110 9.63 -16.43 -9.25
CA SER A 110 10.73 -15.85 -9.99
C SER A 110 10.51 -14.35 -10.16
N THR A 111 11.60 -13.60 -10.10
CA THR A 111 11.60 -12.15 -10.34
C THR A 111 10.96 -11.80 -11.70
N VAL A 112 11.05 -12.71 -12.67
CA VAL A 112 10.48 -12.57 -14.01
C VAL A 112 8.95 -12.53 -13.97
N LEU A 113 8.28 -13.46 -13.27
CA LEU A 113 6.82 -13.49 -13.17
C LEU A 113 6.27 -12.21 -12.49
N ARG A 114 6.95 -11.71 -11.46
CA ARG A 114 6.59 -10.45 -10.80
C ARG A 114 6.73 -9.25 -11.73
N LYS A 115 7.73 -9.24 -12.62
CA LYS A 115 7.90 -8.19 -13.61
C LYS A 115 6.84 -8.21 -14.71
N ILE A 116 6.39 -9.40 -15.13
CA ILE A 116 5.38 -9.57 -16.18
C ILE A 116 3.99 -9.15 -15.67
N ASN A 117 3.58 -9.63 -14.49
CA ASN A 117 2.30 -9.29 -13.89
C ASN A 117 2.42 -9.11 -12.37
N PRO A 118 2.88 -7.93 -11.92
CA PRO A 118 3.07 -7.68 -10.50
C PRO A 118 1.77 -7.77 -9.69
N ASN A 119 0.63 -7.43 -10.29
CA ASN A 119 -0.65 -7.50 -9.59
C ASN A 119 -1.07 -8.94 -9.22
N LEU A 120 -0.60 -9.91 -9.98
CA LEU A 120 -0.89 -11.32 -9.73
C LEU A 120 0.17 -11.97 -8.83
N PHE A 121 1.43 -11.61 -8.97
CA PHE A 121 2.55 -12.31 -8.36
C PHE A 121 3.24 -11.57 -7.20
N ALA A 122 2.91 -10.30 -6.95
CA ALA A 122 3.43 -9.56 -5.81
C ALA A 122 2.52 -9.69 -4.59
N GLN A 123 3.11 -10.03 -3.44
CA GLN A 123 2.41 -10.03 -2.16
C GLN A 123 2.36 -8.64 -1.53
N THR A 124 3.49 -7.95 -1.56
CA THR A 124 3.64 -6.59 -1.01
C THR A 124 4.11 -5.64 -2.09
N ALA A 125 3.51 -4.48 -2.14
CA ALA A 125 3.94 -3.37 -2.97
C ALA A 125 4.73 -2.35 -2.14
N VAL A 126 5.79 -1.79 -2.74
CA VAL A 126 6.65 -0.76 -2.16
C VAL A 126 6.72 0.42 -3.13
N TYR A 127 6.41 1.60 -2.66
CA TYR A 127 6.41 2.81 -3.45
C TYR A 127 7.27 3.91 -2.83
N LEU A 128 8.04 4.59 -3.67
CA LEU A 128 8.66 5.86 -3.36
C LEU A 128 7.87 6.97 -4.04
N LEU A 129 7.33 7.87 -3.26
CA LEU A 129 6.45 8.94 -3.69
C LEU A 129 7.07 10.31 -3.44
N SER A 130 6.64 11.30 -4.24
CA SER A 130 6.84 12.72 -3.94
C SER A 130 5.55 13.50 -4.16
N GLY A 131 5.42 14.63 -3.52
CA GLY A 131 4.37 15.58 -3.83
C GLY A 131 4.50 16.14 -5.25
N ALA A 132 3.42 16.67 -5.73
CA ALA A 132 3.37 17.34 -7.02
C ALA A 132 4.29 18.57 -7.06
#